data_cfbfe788c800e492c6190525055d8be4
#
_entry.id   cfbfe788c800e492c6190525055d8be4
#
_cell.length_a   1.000
_cell.length_b   1.000
_cell.length_c   1.000
_cell.angle_alpha   90.00
_cell.angle_beta   90.00
_cell.angle_gamma   90.00
#
_symmetry.space_group_name_H-M   'P 1'
#
loop_
_entity.id
_entity.type
_entity.pdbx_description
1 polymer ?
#
loop_
_entity_poly.entity_id
_entity_poly.type
_entity_poly.pdbx_seq_one_letter_code
_entity_poly.pdbx_strand_id
1 'polypeptide(L)'
;MLHNSYAIMFFMLSSIEILILSIIQGISEFLPISSEAHLILVSELYNFNNKNLLINICLHLGSLFAIIFYFRKDLIKVAHNQDFLLKICVATLPIIPFGYVLYSTSIIKQLENIEIIAWMTLIFGILLYISDKKKIEKKIENNFTYKSAFTFGLFQILALIPGVSRSG
;
A
#
# COMPACT_ATOMS: atom_id res chain seq x y z
N MET A 1 -42.62 2.34 -10.05
CA MET A 1 -42.24 2.11 -8.65
C MET A 1 -41.10 1.08 -8.50
N LEU A 2 -41.13 -0.06 -9.19
CA LEU A 2 -40.09 -1.10 -9.08
C LEU A 2 -38.68 -0.64 -9.48
N HIS A 3 -38.56 0.20 -10.51
CA HIS A 3 -37.25 0.67 -11.00
C HIS A 3 -36.46 1.48 -9.95
N ASN A 4 -37.15 2.24 -9.10
CA ASN A 4 -36.55 3.02 -8.04
C ASN A 4 -36.03 2.14 -6.87
N SER A 5 -36.76 1.03 -6.59
CA SER A 5 -36.34 0.07 -5.54
C SER A 5 -35.04 -0.66 -5.90
N TYR A 6 -34.86 -1.06 -7.16
CA TYR A 6 -33.62 -1.69 -7.62
C TYR A 6 -32.45 -0.73 -7.65
N ALA A 7 -32.68 0.54 -8.00
CA ALA A 7 -31.63 1.56 -7.97
C ALA A 7 -31.18 1.86 -6.54
N ILE A 8 -32.09 1.93 -5.58
CA ILE A 8 -31.78 2.14 -4.15
C ILE A 8 -31.04 0.91 -3.59
N MET A 9 -31.50 -0.31 -3.89
CA MET A 9 -30.86 -1.54 -3.47
C MET A 9 -29.44 -1.68 -4.05
N PHE A 10 -29.25 -1.36 -5.33
CA PHE A 10 -27.93 -1.35 -5.97
C PHE A 10 -26.99 -0.31 -5.34
N PHE A 11 -27.51 0.89 -5.04
CA PHE A 11 -26.75 1.94 -4.35
C PHE A 11 -26.37 1.54 -2.91
N MET A 12 -27.26 0.89 -2.18
CA MET A 12 -26.99 0.41 -0.82
C MET A 12 -25.98 -0.74 -0.79
N LEU A 13 -26.08 -1.70 -1.72
CA LEU A 13 -25.09 -2.78 -1.87
C LEU A 13 -23.71 -2.20 -2.16
N SER A 14 -23.61 -1.29 -3.11
CA SER A 14 -22.37 -0.57 -3.41
C SER A 14 -21.81 0.19 -2.19
N SER A 15 -22.67 0.78 -1.36
CA SER A 15 -22.25 1.48 -0.14
C SER A 15 -21.69 0.52 0.93
N ILE A 16 -22.29 -0.67 1.07
CA ILE A 16 -21.82 -1.71 1.98
C ILE A 16 -20.47 -2.27 1.50
N GLU A 17 -20.30 -2.51 0.21
CA GLU A 17 -19.03 -2.92 -0.38
C GLU A 17 -17.91 -1.92 -0.06
N ILE A 18 -18.16 -0.62 -0.28
CA ILE A 18 -17.22 0.46 0.03
C ILE A 18 -16.90 0.50 1.52
N LEU A 19 -17.90 0.31 2.38
CA LEU A 19 -17.68 0.27 3.83
C LEU A 19 -16.77 -0.89 4.24
N ILE A 20 -17.02 -2.09 3.71
CA ILE A 20 -16.19 -3.29 3.98
C ILE A 20 -14.76 -3.05 3.50
N LEU A 21 -14.60 -2.57 2.26
CA LEU A 21 -13.28 -2.27 1.70
C LEU A 21 -12.55 -1.17 2.50
N SER A 22 -13.28 -0.17 3.00
CA SER A 22 -12.70 0.90 3.84
C SER A 22 -12.18 0.38 5.18
N ILE A 23 -12.92 -0.53 5.81
CA ILE A 23 -12.49 -1.17 7.06
C ILE A 23 -11.24 -2.02 6.82
N ILE A 24 -11.25 -2.84 5.76
CA ILE A 24 -10.11 -3.67 5.40
C ILE A 24 -8.89 -2.81 5.08
N GLN A 25 -9.04 -1.78 4.26
CA GLN A 25 -7.98 -0.83 3.94
C GLN A 25 -7.41 -0.17 5.21
N GLY A 26 -8.31 0.34 6.09
CA GLY A 26 -7.92 1.01 7.32
C GLY A 26 -7.16 0.11 8.29
N ILE A 27 -7.44 -1.19 8.32
CA ILE A 27 -6.72 -2.15 9.16
C ILE A 27 -5.41 -2.60 8.49
N SER A 28 -5.47 -3.01 7.23
CA SER A 28 -4.34 -3.61 6.52
C SER A 28 -3.24 -2.63 6.18
N GLU A 29 -3.55 -1.33 6.02
CA GLU A 29 -2.55 -0.30 5.72
C GLU A 29 -1.57 -0.06 6.88
N PHE A 30 -2.02 -0.29 8.13
CA PHE A 30 -1.19 -0.12 9.32
C PHE A 30 -0.48 -1.40 9.78
N LEU A 31 -0.80 -2.52 9.17
CA LEU A 31 -0.15 -3.80 9.45
C LEU A 31 0.94 -4.07 8.39
N PRO A 32 1.97 -4.85 8.71
CA PRO A 32 3.00 -5.23 7.74
C PRO A 32 2.50 -6.32 6.77
N ILE A 33 1.33 -6.08 6.18
CA ILE A 33 0.65 -6.93 5.19
C ILE A 33 0.23 -6.08 4.00
N SER A 34 0.13 -6.68 2.83
CA SER A 34 -0.26 -5.94 1.62
C SER A 34 -1.75 -5.59 1.65
N SER A 35 -2.08 -4.30 1.85
CA SER A 35 -3.47 -3.80 1.80
C SER A 35 -4.10 -4.03 0.44
N GLU A 36 -3.36 -3.78 -0.65
CA GLU A 36 -3.83 -3.99 -2.01
C GLU A 36 -4.20 -5.45 -2.28
N ALA A 37 -3.38 -6.41 -1.81
CA ALA A 37 -3.69 -7.83 -1.91
C ALA A 37 -4.99 -8.20 -1.20
N HIS A 38 -5.26 -7.62 -0.02
CA HIS A 38 -6.49 -7.86 0.73
C HIS A 38 -7.70 -7.27 0.03
N LEU A 39 -7.59 -6.06 -0.55
CA LEU A 39 -8.67 -5.45 -1.32
C LEU A 39 -9.02 -6.29 -2.55
N ILE A 40 -8.01 -6.77 -3.30
CA ILE A 40 -8.21 -7.63 -4.48
C ILE A 40 -8.87 -8.95 -4.06
N LEU A 41 -8.36 -9.61 -3.03
CA LEU A 41 -8.87 -10.90 -2.54
C LEU A 41 -10.33 -10.80 -2.10
N VAL A 42 -10.68 -9.80 -1.31
CA VAL A 42 -12.05 -9.60 -0.84
C VAL A 42 -12.98 -9.26 -1.99
N SER A 43 -12.56 -8.38 -2.90
CA SER A 43 -13.34 -8.04 -4.08
C SER A 43 -13.63 -9.24 -4.98
N GLU A 44 -12.68 -10.17 -5.09
CA GLU A 44 -12.84 -11.39 -5.88
C GLU A 44 -13.73 -12.42 -5.17
N LEU A 45 -13.52 -12.65 -3.86
CA LEU A 45 -14.30 -13.64 -3.08
C LEU A 45 -15.78 -13.28 -2.99
N TYR A 46 -16.10 -12.00 -2.89
CA TYR A 46 -17.48 -11.52 -2.76
C TYR A 46 -18.07 -11.04 -4.08
N ASN A 47 -17.34 -11.19 -5.21
CA ASN A 47 -17.74 -10.70 -6.53
C ASN A 47 -18.15 -9.21 -6.50
N PHE A 48 -17.40 -8.39 -5.75
CA PHE A 48 -17.66 -6.97 -5.71
C PHE A 48 -17.40 -6.35 -7.09
N ASN A 49 -18.35 -5.57 -7.58
CA ASN A 49 -18.21 -4.87 -8.86
C ASN A 49 -17.17 -3.73 -8.85
N ASN A 50 -16.48 -3.56 -7.72
CA ASN A 50 -15.59 -2.44 -7.45
C ASN A 50 -14.12 -2.68 -7.90
N LYS A 51 -13.93 -3.23 -9.11
CA LYS A 51 -12.62 -3.14 -9.79
C LYS A 51 -12.35 -1.70 -10.31
N ASN A 52 -12.90 -0.69 -9.61
CA ASN A 52 -12.78 0.69 -10.03
C ASN A 52 -11.54 1.33 -9.38
N LEU A 53 -10.57 1.68 -10.21
CA LEU A 53 -9.35 2.38 -9.80
C LEU A 53 -9.64 3.60 -8.91
N LEU A 54 -10.71 4.32 -9.16
CA LEU A 54 -11.10 5.51 -8.41
C LEU A 54 -11.43 5.19 -6.95
N ILE A 55 -12.12 4.07 -6.69
CA ILE A 55 -12.43 3.62 -5.32
C ILE A 55 -11.14 3.27 -4.58
N ASN A 56 -10.25 2.52 -5.19
CA ASN A 56 -8.96 2.18 -4.59
C ASN A 56 -8.16 3.45 -4.26
N ILE A 57 -8.11 4.43 -5.16
CA ILE A 57 -7.46 5.72 -4.90
C ILE A 57 -8.11 6.43 -3.71
N CYS A 58 -9.44 6.49 -3.63
CA CYS A 58 -10.15 7.12 -2.51
C CYS A 58 -9.87 6.43 -1.17
N LEU A 59 -9.80 5.09 -1.15
CA LEU A 59 -9.47 4.31 0.04
C LEU A 59 -8.04 4.63 0.54
N HIS A 60 -7.07 4.66 -0.36
CA HIS A 60 -5.69 5.03 -0.03
C HIS A 60 -5.56 6.49 0.39
N LEU A 61 -6.30 7.40 -0.23
CA LEU A 61 -6.34 8.80 0.21
C LEU A 61 -6.92 8.94 1.62
N GLY A 62 -7.96 8.18 1.95
CA GLY A 62 -8.53 8.15 3.29
C GLY A 62 -7.51 7.73 4.36
N SER A 63 -6.78 6.64 4.13
CA SER A 63 -5.72 6.19 5.03
C SER A 63 -4.55 7.19 5.09
N LEU A 64 -4.18 7.82 3.97
CA LEU A 64 -3.16 8.86 3.93
C LEU A 64 -3.55 10.08 4.79
N PHE A 65 -4.80 10.56 4.69
CA PHE A 65 -5.27 11.65 5.54
C PHE A 65 -5.27 11.28 7.03
N ALA A 66 -5.63 10.05 7.37
CA ALA A 66 -5.56 9.55 8.73
C ALA A 66 -4.11 9.56 9.27
N ILE A 67 -3.14 9.10 8.49
CA ILE A 67 -1.71 9.12 8.82
C ILE A 67 -1.22 10.57 9.00
N ILE A 68 -1.53 11.46 8.08
CA ILE A 68 -1.13 12.87 8.15
C ILE A 68 -1.70 13.51 9.42
N PHE A 69 -2.96 13.27 9.73
CA PHE A 69 -3.59 13.82 10.91
C PHE A 69 -2.99 13.28 12.21
N TYR A 70 -2.76 11.97 12.28
CA TYR A 70 -2.19 11.32 13.46
C TYR A 70 -0.74 11.74 13.71
N PHE A 71 0.10 11.70 12.69
CA PHE A 71 1.53 11.99 12.78
C PHE A 71 1.89 13.46 12.46
N ARG A 72 0.92 14.38 12.41
CA ARG A 72 1.14 15.78 12.02
C ARG A 72 2.33 16.47 12.72
N LYS A 73 2.52 16.19 14.03
CA LYS A 73 3.62 16.79 14.80
C LYS A 73 5.00 16.25 14.36
N ASP A 74 5.07 14.96 14.05
CA ASP A 74 6.32 14.33 13.62
C ASP A 74 6.62 14.66 12.15
N LEU A 75 5.60 14.77 11.30
CA LEU A 75 5.75 15.25 9.93
C LEU A 75 6.29 16.68 9.87
N ILE A 76 5.84 17.57 10.77
CA ILE A 76 6.36 18.93 10.87
C ILE A 76 7.83 18.91 11.29
N LYS A 77 8.25 18.06 12.24
CA LYS A 77 9.67 17.91 12.61
C LYS A 77 10.51 17.42 11.44
N VAL A 78 10.02 16.42 10.70
CA VAL A 78 10.68 15.91 9.49
C VAL A 78 10.83 17.00 8.45
N ALA A 79 9.78 17.78 8.19
CA ALA A 79 9.81 18.88 7.22
C ALA A 79 10.81 19.99 7.58
N HIS A 80 11.11 20.21 8.87
CA HIS A 80 12.13 21.17 9.32
C HIS A 80 13.57 20.60 9.25
N ASN A 81 13.74 19.29 9.18
CA ASN A 81 15.05 18.66 9.03
C ASN A 81 15.34 18.43 7.54
N GLN A 82 15.98 19.42 6.92
CA GLN A 82 16.29 19.40 5.48
C GLN A 82 17.14 18.19 5.05
N ASP A 83 18.12 17.79 5.86
CA ASP A 83 18.97 16.63 5.56
C ASP A 83 18.14 15.32 5.54
N PHE A 84 17.26 15.16 6.51
CA PHE A 84 16.40 13.99 6.58
C PHE A 84 15.36 13.99 5.44
N LEU A 85 14.80 15.15 5.11
CA LEU A 85 13.88 15.31 3.97
C LEU A 85 14.54 14.94 2.65
N LEU A 86 15.78 15.39 2.41
CA LEU A 86 16.54 15.03 1.22
C LEU A 86 16.80 13.52 1.13
N LYS A 87 17.10 12.87 2.26
CA LYS A 87 17.26 11.41 2.29
C LYS A 87 15.96 10.68 1.96
N ILE A 88 14.81 11.18 2.41
CA ILE A 88 13.50 10.64 2.01
C ILE A 88 13.28 10.82 0.50
N CYS A 89 13.59 11.98 -0.06
CA CYS A 89 13.51 12.21 -1.50
C CYS A 89 14.39 11.23 -2.28
N VAL A 90 15.65 11.03 -1.84
CA VAL A 90 16.56 10.06 -2.47
C VAL A 90 16.03 8.62 -2.37
N ALA A 91 15.40 8.25 -1.24
CA ALA A 91 14.78 6.94 -1.08
C ALA A 91 13.54 6.75 -1.96
N THR A 92 12.85 7.82 -2.32
CA THR A 92 11.63 7.75 -3.16
C THR A 92 11.96 7.80 -4.67
N LEU A 93 13.11 8.39 -5.05
CA LEU A 93 13.49 8.58 -6.45
C LEU A 93 13.47 7.29 -7.29
N PRO A 94 13.99 6.14 -6.84
CA PRO A 94 14.03 4.93 -7.65
C PRO A 94 12.64 4.38 -8.02
N ILE A 95 11.64 4.53 -7.16
CA ILE A 95 10.31 3.93 -7.38
C ILE A 95 9.55 4.62 -8.53
N ILE A 96 9.83 5.90 -8.79
CA ILE A 96 9.11 6.70 -9.80
C ILE A 96 9.28 6.15 -11.22
N PRO A 97 10.53 5.99 -11.75
CA PRO A 97 10.72 5.49 -13.11
C PRO A 97 10.23 4.03 -13.26
N PHE A 98 10.43 3.18 -12.25
CA PHE A 98 9.95 1.80 -12.29
C PHE A 98 8.42 1.73 -12.26
N GLY A 99 7.76 2.53 -11.42
CA GLY A 99 6.31 2.63 -11.41
C GLY A 99 5.74 3.11 -12.74
N TYR A 100 6.39 4.10 -13.36
CA TYR A 100 5.99 4.58 -14.69
C TYR A 100 6.14 3.48 -15.77
N VAL A 101 7.24 2.75 -15.78
CA VAL A 101 7.46 1.64 -16.72
C VAL A 101 6.40 0.54 -16.53
N LEU A 102 6.15 0.12 -15.29
CA LEU A 102 5.12 -0.89 -15.00
C LEU A 102 3.73 -0.46 -15.43
N TYR A 103 3.41 0.82 -15.22
CA TYR A 103 2.13 1.39 -15.65
C TYR A 103 2.02 1.43 -17.18
N SER A 104 3.04 1.94 -17.89
CA SER A 104 3.04 2.11 -19.34
C SER A 104 3.03 0.78 -20.11
N THR A 105 3.65 -0.26 -19.55
CA THR A 105 3.71 -1.60 -20.15
C THR A 105 2.49 -2.47 -19.81
N SER A 106 1.56 -1.96 -18.98
CA SER A 106 0.39 -2.73 -18.48
C SER A 106 0.75 -4.02 -17.75
N ILE A 107 2.01 -4.20 -17.33
CA ILE A 107 2.48 -5.37 -16.57
C ILE A 107 1.73 -5.46 -15.23
N ILE A 108 1.36 -4.32 -14.63
CA ILE A 108 0.57 -4.27 -13.39
C ILE A 108 -0.66 -5.16 -13.47
N LYS A 109 -1.41 -5.12 -14.58
CA LYS A 109 -2.61 -5.95 -14.76
C LYS A 109 -2.32 -7.46 -14.73
N GLN A 110 -1.13 -7.86 -15.17
CA GLN A 110 -0.72 -9.27 -15.12
C GLN A 110 -0.30 -9.67 -13.70
N LEU A 111 0.26 -8.72 -12.94
CA LEU A 111 0.67 -8.93 -11.55
C LEU A 111 -0.53 -8.97 -10.57
N GLU A 112 -1.67 -8.41 -10.95
CA GLU A 112 -2.93 -8.47 -10.18
C GLU A 112 -3.60 -9.88 -10.21
N ASN A 113 -2.90 -10.90 -10.71
CA ASN A 113 -3.38 -12.28 -10.67
C ASN A 113 -3.31 -12.82 -9.23
N ILE A 114 -4.40 -13.43 -8.76
CA ILE A 114 -4.53 -14.00 -7.40
C ILE A 114 -3.41 -14.99 -7.08
N GLU A 115 -3.01 -15.81 -8.05
CA GLU A 115 -1.94 -16.78 -7.86
C GLU A 115 -0.60 -16.10 -7.60
N ILE A 116 -0.27 -15.04 -8.36
CA ILE A 116 0.94 -14.25 -8.17
C ILE A 116 0.90 -13.56 -6.79
N ILE A 117 -0.23 -12.95 -6.45
CA ILE A 117 -0.44 -12.30 -5.14
C ILE A 117 -0.22 -13.29 -4.00
N ALA A 118 -0.79 -14.50 -4.10
CA ALA A 118 -0.65 -15.54 -3.08
C ALA A 118 0.81 -15.94 -2.88
N TRP A 119 1.54 -16.21 -3.96
CA TRP A 119 2.96 -16.56 -3.91
C TRP A 119 3.82 -15.42 -3.34
N MET A 120 3.58 -14.18 -3.80
CA MET A 120 4.32 -13.02 -3.30
C MET A 120 4.06 -12.78 -1.81
N THR A 121 2.81 -12.85 -1.37
CA THR A 121 2.45 -12.71 0.06
C THR A 121 3.09 -13.81 0.89
N LEU A 122 3.12 -15.06 0.42
CA LEU A 122 3.75 -16.17 1.14
C LEU A 122 5.28 -15.96 1.25
N ILE A 123 5.95 -15.68 0.15
CA ILE A 123 7.41 -15.51 0.10
C ILE A 123 7.83 -14.34 1.00
N PHE A 124 7.22 -13.17 0.82
CA PHE A 124 7.57 -11.98 1.59
C PHE A 124 7.12 -12.07 3.05
N GLY A 125 6.03 -12.78 3.35
CA GLY A 125 5.63 -13.09 4.72
C GLY A 125 6.66 -13.97 5.45
N ILE A 126 7.22 -14.98 4.79
CA ILE A 126 8.30 -15.81 5.34
C ILE A 126 9.58 -14.97 5.52
N LEU A 127 9.94 -14.13 4.55
CA LEU A 127 11.10 -13.25 4.66
C LEU A 127 10.96 -12.27 5.82
N LEU A 128 9.78 -11.68 6.00
CA LEU A 128 9.48 -10.80 7.12
C LEU A 128 9.64 -11.54 8.46
N TYR A 129 9.07 -12.74 8.58
CA TYR A 129 9.20 -13.55 9.79
C TYR A 129 10.67 -13.88 10.13
N ILE A 130 11.48 -14.22 9.13
CA ILE A 130 12.92 -14.47 9.34
C ILE A 130 13.66 -13.19 9.73
N SER A 131 13.30 -12.06 9.11
CA SER A 131 13.91 -10.76 9.39
C SER A 131 13.59 -10.29 10.81
N ASP A 132 12.35 -10.45 11.25
CA ASP A 132 11.89 -10.03 12.57
C ASP A 132 12.57 -10.78 13.72
N LYS A 133 13.02 -12.01 13.49
CA LYS A 133 13.84 -12.77 14.45
C LYS A 133 15.22 -12.18 14.68
N LYS A 134 15.72 -11.35 13.76
CA LYS A 134 17.03 -10.71 13.90
C LYS A 134 16.86 -9.39 14.64
N LYS A 135 17.19 -9.37 15.94
CA LYS A 135 17.22 -8.13 16.72
C LYS A 135 18.24 -7.15 16.12
N ILE A 136 17.74 -6.07 15.53
CA ILE A 136 18.59 -4.97 15.07
C ILE A 136 18.65 -3.93 16.19
N GLU A 137 19.77 -3.91 16.93
CA GLU A 137 19.99 -2.96 18.05
C GLU A 137 20.37 -1.55 17.58
N LYS A 138 20.60 -1.34 16.29
CA LYS A 138 21.04 -0.04 15.76
C LYS A 138 19.84 0.89 15.53
N LYS A 139 19.80 2.00 16.29
CA LYS A 139 18.87 3.10 15.99
C LYS A 139 19.18 3.67 14.61
N ILE A 140 18.21 3.62 13.73
CA ILE A 140 18.29 4.11 12.34
C ILE A 140 18.64 5.60 12.29
N GLU A 141 18.15 6.39 13.25
CA GLU A 141 18.31 7.85 13.32
C GLU A 141 19.76 8.33 13.22
N ASN A 142 20.72 7.61 13.82
CA ASN A 142 22.12 8.05 13.88
C ASN A 142 23.00 7.58 12.70
N ASN A 143 22.50 6.63 11.88
CA ASN A 143 23.29 5.98 10.82
C ASN A 143 22.63 6.01 9.44
N PHE A 144 21.54 6.79 9.26
CA PHE A 144 20.84 6.87 7.98
C PHE A 144 21.61 7.77 7.01
N THR A 145 22.38 7.15 6.14
CA THR A 145 23.19 7.82 5.11
C THR A 145 22.41 7.91 3.79
N TYR A 146 22.84 8.77 2.87
CA TYR A 146 22.29 8.85 1.50
C TYR A 146 22.40 7.51 0.75
N LYS A 147 23.49 6.77 0.96
CA LYS A 147 23.68 5.43 0.39
C LYS A 147 22.63 4.47 0.93
N SER A 148 22.37 4.48 2.23
CA SER A 148 21.32 3.65 2.85
C SER A 148 19.94 4.06 2.35
N ALA A 149 19.66 5.35 2.19
CA ALA A 149 18.41 5.87 1.66
C ALA A 149 18.17 5.39 0.22
N PHE A 150 19.17 5.47 -0.65
CA PHE A 150 19.08 4.97 -2.02
C PHE A 150 18.88 3.45 -2.08
N THR A 151 19.64 2.69 -1.28
CA THR A 151 19.47 1.23 -1.19
C THR A 151 18.07 0.86 -0.73
N PHE A 152 17.55 1.56 0.28
CA PHE A 152 16.17 1.37 0.73
C PHE A 152 15.17 1.66 -0.41
N GLY A 153 15.38 2.72 -1.18
CA GLY A 153 14.57 3.05 -2.34
C GLY A 153 14.57 1.97 -3.43
N LEU A 154 15.71 1.29 -3.65
CA LEU A 154 15.78 0.15 -4.57
C LEU A 154 14.94 -1.03 -4.07
N PHE A 155 14.97 -1.33 -2.78
CA PHE A 155 14.12 -2.38 -2.23
C PHE A 155 12.62 -2.01 -2.29
N GLN A 156 12.28 -0.73 -2.18
CA GLN A 156 10.89 -0.27 -2.34
C GLN A 156 10.30 -0.55 -3.72
N ILE A 157 11.11 -0.75 -4.76
CA ILE A 157 10.62 -1.14 -6.09
C ILE A 157 9.87 -2.47 -6.02
N LEU A 158 10.30 -3.40 -5.16
CA LEU A 158 9.63 -4.68 -4.98
C LEU A 158 8.20 -4.50 -4.44
N ALA A 159 7.94 -3.43 -3.70
CA ALA A 159 6.61 -3.12 -3.17
C ALA A 159 5.61 -2.64 -4.25
N LEU A 160 6.03 -2.47 -5.49
CA LEU A 160 5.13 -2.26 -6.63
C LEU A 160 4.43 -3.55 -7.06
N ILE A 161 4.91 -4.71 -6.61
CA ILE A 161 4.29 -6.01 -6.91
C ILE A 161 3.17 -6.24 -5.88
N PRO A 162 1.91 -6.47 -6.30
CA PRO A 162 0.82 -6.79 -5.38
C PRO A 162 1.14 -8.04 -4.55
N GLY A 163 0.86 -7.99 -3.25
CA GLY A 163 1.24 -9.05 -2.30
C GLY A 163 2.56 -8.80 -1.56
N VAL A 164 3.43 -7.95 -2.08
CA VAL A 164 4.62 -7.48 -1.37
C VAL A 164 4.23 -6.29 -0.50
N SER A 165 4.38 -6.42 0.80
CA SER A 165 4.07 -5.31 1.71
C SER A 165 5.14 -4.22 1.65
N ARG A 166 4.73 -2.95 1.58
CA ARG A 166 5.65 -1.80 1.64
C ARG A 166 6.18 -1.56 3.05
N SER A 167 5.42 -1.94 4.06
CA SER A 167 5.74 -1.76 5.47
C SER A 167 6.44 -2.96 6.10
N GLY A 168 6.50 -4.09 5.39
CA GLY A 168 7.11 -5.34 5.82
C GLY A 168 8.58 -5.53 5.48
#